data_2002d04c93b64e3b1c5147359c884498
#
_entry.id   2002d04c93b64e3b1c5147359c884498
#
_cell.length_a   1.000
_cell.length_b   1.000
_cell.length_c   1.000
_cell.angle_alpha   90.00
_cell.angle_beta   90.00
_cell.angle_gamma   90.00
#
_symmetry.space_group_name_H-M   'P 1'
#
loop_
_entity.id
_entity.type
_entity.pdbx_description
1 polymer ?
#
loop_
_entity_poly.entity_id
_entity_poly.type
_entity_poly.pdbx_seq_one_letter_code
_entity_poly.pdbx_strand_id
1 'polypeptide(L)'
;MSLLAATSTTAQEVTIKGKIRSEEGTAVEYATVGIPGTKNGTISGIDGEFELTLPQGCNDTIAVSHVSYGDVKLPAALYRNNGEALIVTMQPKQLQELTVYDGKRKKARLSNRGMKVAGGVTQWSTEKLGYEIGSIINVKRVFEVEELLFSTVLNNIENARLSINIYLMDETESNFSNVMHHPIYVDIPVSEKKNEHVIAVKENIFLEPGRYYVAVKFVDGKKQTDKREVMLFPLYLKSSYIRNSPVDIPKKIPVNLGLEIRGYEYR
;
A
#
# COMPACT_ATOMS: atom_id res chain seq x y z
N MET A 1 -18.73 20.48 47.53
CA MET A 1 -17.82 20.08 46.47
C MET A 1 -18.41 18.85 45.78
N SER A 2 -19.01 19.05 44.61
CA SER A 2 -19.61 17.96 43.83
C SER A 2 -18.54 17.43 42.87
N LEU A 3 -18.15 16.17 43.04
CA LEU A 3 -17.25 15.46 42.16
C LEU A 3 -18.04 15.06 40.89
N LEU A 4 -17.83 15.72 39.74
CA LEU A 4 -18.26 15.22 38.47
C LEU A 4 -17.38 14.03 38.08
N ALA A 5 -17.92 12.83 38.17
CA ALA A 5 -17.32 11.64 37.58
C ALA A 5 -17.44 11.75 36.05
N ALA A 6 -16.33 11.97 35.37
CA ALA A 6 -16.25 11.86 33.91
C ALA A 6 -16.41 10.37 33.54
N THR A 7 -17.60 9.97 33.11
CA THR A 7 -17.81 8.66 32.48
C THR A 7 -17.19 8.69 31.09
N SER A 8 -16.04 8.03 30.91
CA SER A 8 -15.47 7.75 29.61
C SER A 8 -16.40 6.77 28.87
N THR A 9 -17.22 7.27 27.97
CA THR A 9 -18.00 6.44 27.05
C THR A 9 -17.02 5.82 26.07
N THR A 10 -16.68 4.55 26.28
CA THR A 10 -16.00 3.75 25.23
C THR A 10 -17.00 3.61 24.09
N ALA A 11 -16.67 4.19 22.92
CA ALA A 11 -17.50 4.00 21.73
C ALA A 11 -17.57 2.48 21.44
N GLN A 12 -18.78 1.95 21.42
CA GLN A 12 -19.01 0.54 21.11
C GLN A 12 -18.62 0.31 19.65
N GLU A 13 -17.89 -0.75 19.37
CA GLU A 13 -17.39 -1.11 18.04
C GLU A 13 -18.14 -2.33 17.50
N VAL A 14 -18.25 -2.42 16.19
CA VAL A 14 -18.79 -3.58 15.47
C VAL A 14 -17.74 -4.09 14.49
N THR A 15 -17.53 -5.41 14.46
CA THR A 15 -16.62 -6.05 13.52
C THR A 15 -17.41 -6.68 12.38
N ILE A 16 -17.09 -6.27 11.16
CA ILE A 16 -17.63 -6.81 9.91
C ILE A 16 -16.62 -7.82 9.39
N LYS A 17 -17.09 -9.04 9.15
CA LYS A 17 -16.30 -10.11 8.54
C LYS A 17 -16.76 -10.35 7.12
N GLY A 18 -15.84 -10.65 6.22
CA GLY A 18 -16.20 -10.93 4.83
C GLY A 18 -15.08 -11.60 4.05
N LYS A 19 -15.41 -11.91 2.80
CA LYS A 19 -14.50 -12.51 1.84
C LYS A 19 -14.60 -11.79 0.49
N ILE A 20 -13.47 -11.50 -0.09
CA ILE A 20 -13.36 -10.85 -1.42
C ILE A 20 -12.95 -11.90 -2.44
N ARG A 21 -13.67 -11.95 -3.54
CA ARG A 21 -13.41 -12.88 -4.65
C ARG A 21 -13.59 -12.19 -5.99
N SER A 22 -12.97 -12.74 -7.03
CA SER A 22 -13.26 -12.39 -8.41
C SER A 22 -14.62 -12.94 -8.85
N GLU A 23 -15.09 -12.55 -10.03
CA GLU A 23 -16.30 -13.15 -10.64
C GLU A 23 -16.15 -14.66 -10.89
N GLU A 24 -14.92 -15.13 -11.10
CA GLU A 24 -14.59 -16.54 -11.28
C GLU A 24 -14.52 -17.31 -9.94
N GLY A 25 -14.72 -16.63 -8.81
CA GLY A 25 -14.68 -17.22 -7.47
C GLY A 25 -13.29 -17.32 -6.85
N THR A 26 -12.24 -16.84 -7.53
CA THR A 26 -10.86 -16.81 -6.99
C THR A 26 -10.75 -15.76 -5.89
N ALA A 27 -10.07 -16.08 -4.79
CA ALA A 27 -9.80 -15.14 -3.71
C ALA A 27 -9.02 -13.93 -4.22
N VAL A 28 -9.42 -12.72 -3.79
CA VAL A 28 -8.67 -11.48 -4.06
C VAL A 28 -7.85 -11.14 -2.82
N GLU A 29 -6.56 -11.45 -2.91
CA GLU A 29 -5.60 -11.26 -1.83
C GLU A 29 -5.25 -9.78 -1.63
N TYR A 30 -5.02 -9.37 -0.40
CA TYR A 30 -4.49 -8.05 0.00
C TYR A 30 -5.27 -6.85 -0.55
N ALA A 31 -6.55 -7.03 -0.85
CA ALA A 31 -7.45 -5.92 -1.21
C ALA A 31 -7.63 -4.97 -0.02
N THR A 32 -7.68 -3.69 -0.29
CA THR A 32 -7.97 -2.66 0.71
C THR A 32 -9.47 -2.57 0.96
N VAL A 33 -9.90 -2.59 2.23
CA VAL A 33 -11.29 -2.49 2.66
C VAL A 33 -11.42 -1.41 3.72
N GLY A 34 -12.33 -0.47 3.58
CA GLY A 34 -12.59 0.51 4.63
C GLY A 34 -13.26 1.79 4.14
N ILE A 35 -13.36 2.77 5.02
CA ILE A 35 -13.98 4.07 4.75
C ILE A 35 -12.91 5.05 4.24
N PRO A 36 -12.97 5.48 2.97
CA PRO A 36 -11.94 6.33 2.38
C PRO A 36 -11.69 7.61 3.17
N GLY A 37 -10.41 7.98 3.32
CA GLY A 37 -9.99 9.19 4.03
C GLY A 37 -10.05 9.11 5.55
N THR A 38 -10.31 7.92 6.11
CA THR A 38 -10.35 7.69 7.56
C THR A 38 -9.24 6.74 8.02
N LYS A 39 -9.24 6.40 9.31
CA LYS A 39 -8.39 5.35 9.87
C LYS A 39 -9.07 3.97 9.87
N ASN A 40 -10.37 3.92 9.52
CA ASN A 40 -11.19 2.72 9.59
C ASN A 40 -11.00 1.90 8.32
N GLY A 41 -9.94 1.12 8.29
CA GLY A 41 -9.59 0.28 7.14
C GLY A 41 -8.74 -0.92 7.53
N THR A 42 -8.84 -1.94 6.70
CA THR A 42 -8.09 -3.19 6.79
C THR A 42 -7.66 -3.63 5.39
N ILE A 43 -6.91 -4.71 5.31
CA ILE A 43 -6.63 -5.42 4.06
C ILE A 43 -7.10 -6.86 4.19
N SER A 44 -7.50 -7.48 3.08
CA SER A 44 -7.80 -8.92 3.08
C SER A 44 -6.52 -9.76 3.20
N GLY A 45 -6.65 -10.95 3.73
CA GLY A 45 -5.60 -11.96 3.72
C GLY A 45 -5.38 -12.55 2.33
N ILE A 46 -4.45 -13.50 2.23
CA ILE A 46 -4.14 -14.24 1.00
C ILE A 46 -5.34 -15.06 0.48
N ASP A 47 -6.25 -15.44 1.37
CA ASP A 47 -7.48 -16.16 1.07
C ASP A 47 -8.68 -15.25 0.73
N GLY A 48 -8.45 -13.92 0.71
CA GLY A 48 -9.44 -12.89 0.48
C GLY A 48 -10.30 -12.56 1.70
N GLU A 49 -10.10 -13.19 2.85
CA GLU A 49 -10.88 -12.92 4.07
C GLU A 49 -10.43 -11.60 4.71
N PHE A 50 -11.38 -10.89 5.30
CA PHE A 50 -11.10 -9.64 6.01
C PHE A 50 -11.96 -9.48 7.26
N GLU A 51 -11.43 -8.73 8.21
CA GLU A 51 -12.15 -8.22 9.37
C GLU A 51 -11.97 -6.70 9.45
N LEU A 52 -13.08 -5.97 9.45
CA LEU A 52 -13.11 -4.52 9.55
C LEU A 52 -13.87 -4.08 10.79
N THR A 53 -13.20 -3.39 11.70
CA THR A 53 -13.82 -2.82 12.90
C THR A 53 -14.24 -1.38 12.65
N LEU A 54 -15.50 -1.08 12.92
CA LEU A 54 -16.11 0.24 12.76
C LEU A 54 -16.80 0.69 14.05
N PRO A 55 -16.96 2.01 14.27
CA PRO A 55 -17.81 2.52 15.34
C PRO A 55 -19.25 2.02 15.17
N GLN A 56 -19.90 1.66 16.27
CA GLN A 56 -21.31 1.28 16.24
C GLN A 56 -22.17 2.43 15.68
N GLY A 57 -23.09 2.09 14.80
CA GLY A 57 -23.94 3.07 14.13
C GLY A 57 -23.29 3.75 12.92
N CYS A 58 -22.11 3.34 12.51
CA CYS A 58 -21.47 3.84 11.29
C CYS A 58 -22.40 3.65 10.07
N ASN A 59 -22.60 4.72 9.27
CA ASN A 59 -23.45 4.75 8.08
C ASN A 59 -22.64 5.05 6.81
N ASP A 60 -21.33 5.14 6.90
CA ASP A 60 -20.49 5.49 5.78
C ASP A 60 -20.39 4.34 4.76
N THR A 61 -20.07 4.68 3.53
CA THR A 61 -19.83 3.70 2.48
C THR A 61 -18.44 3.09 2.65
N ILE A 62 -18.37 1.76 2.72
CA ILE A 62 -17.11 1.03 2.64
C ILE A 62 -16.67 0.94 1.17
N ALA A 63 -15.42 1.26 0.88
CA ALA A 63 -14.80 1.00 -0.41
C ALA A 63 -13.92 -0.24 -0.31
N VAL A 64 -13.97 -1.07 -1.37
CA VAL A 64 -13.05 -2.20 -1.57
C VAL A 64 -12.29 -1.93 -2.85
N SER A 65 -10.95 -1.93 -2.78
CA SER A 65 -10.09 -1.62 -3.92
C SER A 65 -8.90 -2.58 -4.02
N HIS A 66 -8.52 -2.89 -5.26
CA HIS A 66 -7.35 -3.69 -5.58
C HIS A 66 -6.74 -3.22 -6.91
N VAL A 67 -5.42 -3.39 -7.08
CA VAL A 67 -4.72 -2.91 -8.29
C VAL A 67 -5.29 -3.51 -9.57
N SER A 68 -5.61 -4.80 -9.58
CA SER A 68 -6.10 -5.55 -10.76
C SER A 68 -7.62 -5.53 -10.94
N TYR A 69 -8.37 -5.02 -9.99
CA TYR A 69 -9.84 -5.08 -9.99
C TYR A 69 -10.47 -3.70 -9.89
N GLY A 70 -11.67 -3.56 -10.44
CA GLY A 70 -12.50 -2.37 -10.28
C GLY A 70 -12.95 -2.18 -8.84
N ASP A 71 -13.05 -0.93 -8.41
CA ASP A 71 -13.45 -0.60 -7.05
C ASP A 71 -14.91 -0.97 -6.80
N VAL A 72 -15.20 -1.51 -5.61
CA VAL A 72 -16.55 -1.84 -5.16
C VAL A 72 -16.94 -0.90 -4.00
N LYS A 73 -18.15 -0.36 -4.04
CA LYS A 73 -18.72 0.48 -2.99
C LYS A 73 -19.85 -0.26 -2.28
N LEU A 74 -19.76 -0.37 -0.96
CA LEU A 74 -20.70 -1.06 -0.11
C LEU A 74 -21.39 -0.03 0.80
N PRO A 75 -22.63 0.41 0.46
CA PRO A 75 -23.41 1.28 1.34
C PRO A 75 -23.80 0.56 2.63
N ALA A 76 -24.07 1.30 3.69
CA ALA A 76 -24.34 0.78 5.03
C ALA A 76 -25.43 -0.29 5.08
N ALA A 77 -26.41 -0.20 4.21
CA ALA A 77 -27.50 -1.19 4.11
C ALA A 77 -27.02 -2.62 3.79
N LEU A 78 -25.87 -2.76 3.12
CA LEU A 78 -25.32 -4.05 2.73
C LEU A 78 -24.51 -4.73 3.85
N TYR A 79 -23.94 -3.99 4.78
CA TYR A 79 -23.05 -4.57 5.80
C TYR A 79 -23.59 -4.49 7.24
N ARG A 80 -24.67 -3.72 7.50
CA ARG A 80 -25.20 -3.54 8.85
C ARG A 80 -26.20 -4.62 9.32
N ASN A 81 -26.85 -5.29 8.41
CA ASN A 81 -27.98 -6.19 8.73
C ASN A 81 -27.64 -7.67 8.64
N ASN A 82 -26.40 -8.03 8.35
CA ASN A 82 -26.06 -9.44 8.13
C ASN A 82 -25.18 -9.93 9.28
N GLY A 83 -25.75 -10.81 10.13
CA GLY A 83 -24.94 -11.67 11.01
C GLY A 83 -24.08 -12.68 10.23
N GLU A 84 -24.17 -12.67 8.89
CA GLU A 84 -23.42 -13.52 7.98
C GLU A 84 -22.18 -12.79 7.43
N ALA A 85 -21.15 -13.56 7.05
CA ALA A 85 -19.95 -13.02 6.43
C ALA A 85 -20.28 -12.38 5.07
N LEU A 86 -19.81 -11.16 4.87
CA LEU A 86 -20.04 -10.41 3.65
C LEU A 86 -19.24 -10.98 2.49
N ILE A 87 -19.90 -11.29 1.37
CA ILE A 87 -19.22 -11.71 0.14
C ILE A 87 -19.15 -10.51 -0.82
N VAL A 88 -17.92 -10.11 -1.15
CA VAL A 88 -17.65 -9.03 -2.11
C VAL A 88 -17.09 -9.63 -3.38
N THR A 89 -17.75 -9.41 -4.52
CA THR A 89 -17.28 -9.84 -5.83
C THR A 89 -16.70 -8.64 -6.58
N MET A 90 -15.47 -8.77 -7.07
CA MET A 90 -14.76 -7.73 -7.82
C MET A 90 -14.59 -8.14 -9.28
N GLN A 91 -14.75 -7.18 -10.20
CA GLN A 91 -14.54 -7.36 -11.63
C GLN A 91 -13.11 -6.99 -12.01
N PRO A 92 -12.41 -7.76 -12.87
CA PRO A 92 -11.11 -7.38 -13.38
C PRO A 92 -11.16 -6.00 -14.05
N LYS A 93 -10.12 -5.18 -13.84
CA LYS A 93 -9.95 -3.94 -14.61
C LYS A 93 -9.70 -4.28 -16.06
N GLN A 94 -10.33 -3.53 -16.96
CA GLN A 94 -9.96 -3.62 -18.37
C GLN A 94 -8.51 -3.15 -18.54
N LEU A 95 -7.69 -3.98 -19.17
CA LEU A 95 -6.32 -3.60 -19.51
C LEU A 95 -6.39 -2.46 -20.53
N GLN A 96 -5.63 -1.40 -20.29
CA GLN A 96 -5.43 -0.37 -21.30
C GLN A 96 -4.59 -0.95 -22.42
N GLU A 97 -4.82 -0.49 -23.67
CA GLU A 97 -4.00 -0.89 -24.81
C GLU A 97 -2.54 -0.57 -24.52
N LEU A 98 -1.66 -1.55 -24.79
CA LEU A 98 -0.22 -1.36 -24.66
C LEU A 98 0.24 -0.31 -25.69
N THR A 99 0.64 0.84 -25.21
CA THR A 99 1.32 1.82 -26.06
C THR A 99 2.73 1.28 -26.36
N VAL A 100 2.98 0.97 -27.62
CA VAL A 100 4.33 0.59 -28.08
C VAL A 100 5.10 1.87 -28.36
N TYR A 101 6.14 2.10 -27.59
CA TYR A 101 7.07 3.22 -27.81
C TYR A 101 8.14 2.78 -28.81
N ASP A 102 8.14 3.43 -29.99
CA ASP A 102 9.21 3.28 -30.97
C ASP A 102 10.25 4.39 -30.77
N GLY A 103 11.50 4.01 -30.58
CA GLY A 103 12.57 4.98 -30.36
C GLY A 103 13.86 4.38 -29.80
N LYS A 104 14.92 5.18 -29.79
CA LYS A 104 16.18 4.80 -29.15
C LYS A 104 16.00 4.81 -27.64
N ARG A 105 16.22 3.67 -26.99
CA ARG A 105 16.17 3.54 -25.52
C ARG A 105 17.58 3.49 -24.93
N LYS A 106 17.74 4.12 -23.79
CA LYS A 106 18.99 4.15 -23.04
C LYS A 106 18.76 3.68 -21.61
N LYS A 107 19.60 2.78 -21.12
CA LYS A 107 19.58 2.38 -19.69
C LYS A 107 19.70 3.62 -18.81
N ALA A 108 18.80 3.73 -17.86
CA ALA A 108 18.75 4.85 -16.93
C ALA A 108 18.25 4.38 -15.56
N ARG A 109 18.45 5.23 -14.56
CA ARG A 109 17.94 5.01 -13.23
C ARG A 109 17.33 6.31 -12.71
N LEU A 110 16.18 6.17 -12.06
CA LEU A 110 15.46 7.26 -11.42
C LEU A 110 15.47 7.05 -9.92
N SER A 111 15.92 8.06 -9.19
CA SER A 111 15.94 8.05 -7.73
C SER A 111 15.80 9.47 -7.21
N ASN A 112 15.11 9.63 -6.11
CA ASN A 112 15.04 10.89 -5.37
C ASN A 112 15.59 10.70 -3.94
N ARG A 113 16.63 9.89 -3.83
CA ARG A 113 17.31 9.63 -2.57
C ARG A 113 18.05 10.90 -2.15
N GLY A 114 17.63 11.50 -1.06
CA GLY A 114 18.36 12.59 -0.41
C GLY A 114 19.53 12.07 0.42
N MET A 115 20.02 12.93 1.33
CA MET A 115 21.04 12.52 2.30
C MET A 115 20.47 11.48 3.27
N LYS A 116 21.22 10.42 3.56
CA LYS A 116 20.83 9.40 4.53
C LYS A 116 20.73 10.01 5.94
N VAL A 117 19.64 9.76 6.64
CA VAL A 117 19.50 10.14 8.05
C VAL A 117 20.36 9.18 8.87
N ALA A 118 21.36 9.70 9.59
CA ALA A 118 22.21 8.88 10.45
C ALA A 118 21.34 8.24 11.55
N GLY A 119 21.32 6.89 11.61
CA GLY A 119 20.48 6.15 12.56
C GLY A 119 18.96 6.28 12.33
N GLY A 120 18.53 7.05 11.31
CA GLY A 120 17.11 7.25 10.99
C GLY A 120 16.50 6.00 10.35
N VAL A 121 15.46 5.47 10.98
CA VAL A 121 14.69 4.33 10.49
C VAL A 121 13.20 4.56 10.73
N THR A 122 12.35 3.97 9.88
CA THR A 122 10.94 3.75 10.21
C THR A 122 10.73 2.31 10.59
N GLN A 123 9.85 2.06 11.54
CA GLN A 123 9.59 0.73 12.08
C GLN A 123 8.18 0.28 11.74
N TRP A 124 8.07 -0.98 11.29
CA TRP A 124 6.80 -1.67 11.08
C TRP A 124 6.71 -2.95 11.93
N SER A 125 5.48 -3.32 12.25
CA SER A 125 5.07 -4.57 12.90
C SER A 125 3.79 -5.07 12.23
N THR A 126 3.32 -6.25 12.54
CA THR A 126 2.07 -6.81 11.98
C THR A 126 0.82 -5.98 12.32
N GLU A 127 0.89 -5.10 13.32
CA GLU A 127 -0.18 -4.13 13.61
C GLU A 127 -0.29 -3.00 12.55
N LYS A 128 0.70 -2.91 11.66
CA LYS A 128 0.78 -1.89 10.61
C LYS A 128 0.48 -2.45 9.22
N LEU A 129 -0.28 -3.53 9.13
CA LEU A 129 -0.77 -4.02 7.84
C LEU A 129 -1.54 -2.93 7.10
N GLY A 130 -1.24 -2.79 5.81
CA GLY A 130 -1.80 -1.75 4.96
C GLY A 130 -1.12 -0.39 5.05
N TYR A 131 -0.17 -0.17 5.98
CA TYR A 131 0.65 1.05 6.01
C TYR A 131 1.56 1.11 4.78
N GLU A 132 1.77 2.33 4.28
CA GLU A 132 2.54 2.56 3.06
C GLU A 132 3.47 3.75 3.24
N ILE A 133 4.71 3.63 2.78
CA ILE A 133 5.69 4.72 2.70
C ILE A 133 6.52 4.56 1.42
N GLY A 134 6.95 5.65 0.83
CA GLY A 134 7.69 5.58 -0.43
C GLY A 134 8.62 6.75 -0.69
N SER A 135 8.87 6.97 -1.99
CA SER A 135 9.70 8.04 -2.52
C SER A 135 9.00 8.72 -3.71
N ILE A 136 9.16 10.02 -3.85
CA ILE A 136 8.71 10.74 -5.04
C ILE A 136 9.77 10.60 -6.13
N ILE A 137 9.38 10.15 -7.30
CA ILE A 137 10.23 10.02 -8.49
C ILE A 137 9.74 10.98 -9.57
N ASN A 138 10.65 11.76 -10.16
CA ASN A 138 10.34 12.64 -11.28
C ASN A 138 10.77 11.97 -12.58
N VAL A 139 9.84 11.75 -13.46
CA VAL A 139 10.03 11.20 -14.81
C VAL A 139 9.98 12.35 -15.81
N LYS A 140 11.03 12.55 -16.57
CA LYS A 140 11.14 13.66 -17.56
C LYS A 140 10.84 13.21 -18.99
N ARG A 141 10.97 11.94 -19.27
CA ARG A 141 10.72 11.28 -20.57
C ARG A 141 10.11 9.93 -20.30
N VAL A 142 9.46 9.35 -21.30
CA VAL A 142 8.91 8.00 -21.18
C VAL A 142 9.97 7.05 -20.63
N PHE A 143 9.61 6.31 -19.59
CA PHE A 143 10.51 5.42 -18.87
C PHE A 143 9.88 4.04 -18.72
N GLU A 144 10.52 3.03 -19.28
CA GLU A 144 10.18 1.63 -19.11
C GLU A 144 10.82 1.10 -17.84
N VAL A 145 10.01 0.57 -16.92
CA VAL A 145 10.47 0.05 -15.62
C VAL A 145 10.89 -1.39 -15.76
N GLU A 146 12.15 -1.72 -15.41
CA GLU A 146 12.64 -3.10 -15.36
C GLU A 146 12.85 -3.60 -13.94
N GLU A 147 13.33 -2.73 -13.05
CA GLU A 147 13.64 -3.09 -11.67
C GLU A 147 13.23 -1.99 -10.71
N LEU A 148 12.80 -2.43 -9.53
CA LEU A 148 12.52 -1.57 -8.38
C LEU A 148 13.46 -1.97 -7.24
N LEU A 149 14.04 -0.99 -6.54
CA LEU A 149 15.02 -1.24 -5.50
C LEU A 149 14.67 -0.47 -4.22
N PHE A 150 14.81 -1.15 -3.10
CA PHE A 150 14.80 -0.55 -1.77
C PHE A 150 15.63 -1.38 -0.79
N SER A 151 15.78 -0.90 0.45
CA SER A 151 16.53 -1.63 1.47
C SER A 151 15.72 -1.78 2.75
N THR A 152 15.95 -2.89 3.46
CA THR A 152 15.63 -3.05 4.87
C THR A 152 16.90 -3.01 5.71
N VAL A 153 16.81 -2.55 6.96
CA VAL A 153 17.95 -2.54 7.91
C VAL A 153 17.95 -3.81 8.74
N LEU A 154 16.74 -4.25 9.11
CA LEU A 154 16.46 -5.43 9.92
C LEU A 154 15.05 -5.90 9.64
N ASN A 155 14.80 -7.19 9.68
CA ASN A 155 13.48 -7.79 9.72
C ASN A 155 13.49 -9.06 10.58
N ASN A 156 12.64 -9.12 11.60
CA ASN A 156 12.42 -10.34 12.37
C ASN A 156 11.00 -10.91 12.21
N ILE A 157 10.18 -10.31 11.35
CA ILE A 157 8.82 -10.77 11.07
C ILE A 157 8.89 -11.94 10.08
N GLU A 158 8.44 -13.11 10.50
CA GLU A 158 8.32 -14.28 9.63
C GLU A 158 7.25 -14.06 8.55
N ASN A 159 7.48 -14.60 7.35
CA ASN A 159 6.57 -14.51 6.20
C ASN A 159 6.18 -13.06 5.85
N ALA A 160 7.06 -12.10 6.16
CA ALA A 160 6.80 -10.70 5.87
C ALA A 160 6.71 -10.49 4.36
N ARG A 161 5.59 -9.91 3.90
CA ARG A 161 5.33 -9.60 2.48
C ARG A 161 4.99 -8.14 2.32
N LEU A 162 5.61 -7.52 1.34
CA LEU A 162 5.32 -6.16 0.91
C LEU A 162 4.68 -6.17 -0.47
N SER A 163 3.82 -5.20 -0.74
CA SER A 163 3.36 -4.85 -2.08
C SER A 163 4.06 -3.56 -2.51
N ILE A 164 4.51 -3.49 -3.76
CA ILE A 164 5.00 -2.25 -4.35
C ILE A 164 3.88 -1.61 -5.16
N ASN A 165 3.72 -0.30 -5.02
CA ASN A 165 2.74 0.49 -5.73
C ASN A 165 3.41 1.67 -6.41
N ILE A 166 2.95 2.02 -7.63
CA ILE A 166 3.38 3.19 -8.38
C ILE A 166 2.15 4.04 -8.66
N TYR A 167 2.16 5.27 -8.15
CA TYR A 167 1.05 6.21 -8.30
C TYR A 167 1.52 7.43 -9.10
N LEU A 168 0.78 7.78 -10.15
CA LEU A 168 0.87 9.10 -10.76
C LEU A 168 0.25 10.13 -9.82
N MET A 169 0.97 11.20 -9.55
CA MET A 169 0.52 12.32 -8.73
C MET A 169 -0.01 13.43 -9.61
N ASP A 170 -1.14 14.03 -9.24
CA ASP A 170 -1.60 15.24 -9.89
C ASP A 170 -0.74 16.48 -9.51
N GLU A 171 -0.94 17.59 -10.19
CA GLU A 171 -0.21 18.84 -9.95
C GLU A 171 -0.44 19.39 -8.52
N THR A 172 -1.59 19.13 -7.95
CA THR A 172 -1.98 19.60 -6.61
C THR A 172 -1.48 18.70 -5.49
N GLU A 173 -0.87 17.56 -5.81
CA GLU A 173 -0.42 16.53 -4.87
C GLU A 173 -1.56 15.95 -3.98
N SER A 174 -2.80 16.07 -4.44
CA SER A 174 -3.99 15.63 -3.70
C SER A 174 -4.56 14.31 -4.21
N ASN A 175 -4.25 13.94 -5.46
CA ASN A 175 -4.72 12.69 -6.07
C ASN A 175 -3.54 11.79 -6.45
N PHE A 176 -3.69 10.49 -6.17
CA PHE A 176 -2.70 9.45 -6.39
C PHE A 176 -3.35 8.30 -7.16
N SER A 177 -3.14 8.28 -8.49
CA SER A 177 -3.71 7.26 -9.37
C SER A 177 -2.73 6.11 -9.56
N ASN A 178 -3.07 4.89 -9.12
CA ASN A 178 -2.22 3.72 -9.33
C ASN A 178 -2.14 3.39 -10.82
N VAL A 179 -0.91 3.32 -11.35
CA VAL A 179 -0.65 3.07 -12.78
C VAL A 179 -0.34 1.61 -13.09
N MET A 180 -0.37 0.74 -12.09
CA MET A 180 -0.11 -0.69 -12.23
C MET A 180 -1.40 -1.45 -12.56
N HIS A 181 -1.26 -2.57 -13.27
CA HIS A 181 -2.36 -3.48 -13.59
C HIS A 181 -2.33 -4.76 -12.76
N HIS A 182 -1.12 -5.17 -12.34
CA HIS A 182 -0.91 -6.34 -11.49
C HIS A 182 -0.13 -5.97 -10.23
N PRO A 183 -0.37 -6.65 -9.09
CA PRO A 183 0.39 -6.40 -7.88
C PRO A 183 1.82 -6.94 -8.03
N ILE A 184 2.78 -6.21 -7.46
CA ILE A 184 4.15 -6.69 -7.29
C ILE A 184 4.35 -6.98 -5.82
N TYR A 185 4.42 -8.26 -5.46
CA TYR A 185 4.69 -8.70 -4.10
C TYR A 185 6.15 -9.08 -3.91
N VAL A 186 6.67 -8.79 -2.71
CA VAL A 186 8.05 -9.05 -2.32
C VAL A 186 8.07 -9.68 -0.95
N ASP A 187 8.59 -10.91 -0.86
CA ASP A 187 8.82 -11.57 0.41
C ASP A 187 10.13 -11.06 1.03
N ILE A 188 10.05 -10.60 2.27
CA ILE A 188 11.19 -10.02 2.99
C ILE A 188 11.74 -11.06 3.96
N PRO A 189 12.94 -11.58 3.72
CA PRO A 189 13.52 -12.59 4.60
C PRO A 189 13.81 -12.02 5.99
N VAL A 190 13.73 -12.88 7.00
CA VAL A 190 14.24 -12.56 8.34
C VAL A 190 15.73 -12.29 8.24
N SER A 191 16.20 -11.16 8.75
CA SER A 191 17.60 -10.76 8.71
C SER A 191 17.92 -9.72 9.77
N GLU A 192 19.04 -9.89 10.46
CA GLU A 192 19.60 -8.91 11.39
C GLU A 192 20.53 -7.89 10.71
N LYS A 193 20.72 -8.02 9.39
CA LYS A 193 21.60 -7.17 8.59
C LYS A 193 20.80 -6.39 7.56
N LYS A 194 21.39 -5.27 7.13
CA LYS A 194 20.88 -4.52 5.99
C LYS A 194 20.86 -5.40 4.73
N ASN A 195 19.68 -5.47 4.11
CA ASN A 195 19.49 -6.12 2.81
C ASN A 195 19.03 -5.08 1.78
N GLU A 196 19.54 -5.21 0.56
CA GLU A 196 19.02 -4.54 -0.61
C GLU A 196 18.12 -5.52 -1.38
N HIS A 197 16.91 -5.09 -1.67
CA HIS A 197 15.94 -5.86 -2.43
C HIS A 197 15.88 -5.30 -3.84
N VAL A 198 16.22 -6.14 -4.83
CA VAL A 198 16.11 -5.84 -6.26
C VAL A 198 14.96 -6.67 -6.82
N ILE A 199 13.93 -6.02 -7.29
CA ILE A 199 12.70 -6.63 -7.74
C ILE A 199 12.58 -6.45 -9.24
N ALA A 200 12.66 -7.54 -10.01
CA ALA A 200 12.40 -7.52 -11.43
C ALA A 200 10.90 -7.30 -11.70
N VAL A 201 10.59 -6.34 -12.53
CA VAL A 201 9.22 -6.06 -12.98
C VAL A 201 8.93 -6.92 -14.19
N LYS A 202 7.89 -7.78 -14.10
CA LYS A 202 7.54 -8.75 -15.15
C LYS A 202 6.51 -8.21 -16.15
N GLU A 203 5.78 -7.17 -15.75
CA GLU A 203 4.82 -6.48 -16.61
C GLU A 203 5.46 -5.27 -17.30
N ASN A 204 4.94 -4.87 -18.44
CA ASN A 204 5.42 -3.69 -19.15
C ASN A 204 4.83 -2.44 -18.48
N ILE A 205 5.58 -1.81 -17.58
CA ILE A 205 5.20 -0.54 -16.94
C ILE A 205 5.95 0.59 -17.64
N PHE A 206 5.21 1.45 -18.33
CA PHE A 206 5.71 2.68 -18.92
C PHE A 206 5.24 3.87 -18.10
N LEU A 207 6.18 4.70 -17.67
CA LEU A 207 5.90 5.92 -16.95
C LEU A 207 6.05 7.11 -17.92
N GLU A 208 4.97 7.82 -18.15
CA GLU A 208 4.98 9.09 -18.89
C GLU A 208 5.68 10.18 -18.09
N PRO A 209 6.10 11.31 -18.75
CA PRO A 209 6.60 12.45 -18.02
C PRO A 209 5.63 12.90 -16.93
N GLY A 210 6.12 12.95 -15.68
CA GLY A 210 5.27 13.24 -14.53
C GLY A 210 5.97 13.03 -13.20
N ARG A 211 5.21 13.19 -12.12
CA ARG A 211 5.65 12.93 -10.75
C ARG A 211 4.96 11.67 -10.25
N TYR A 212 5.75 10.74 -9.75
CA TYR A 212 5.26 9.47 -9.26
C TYR A 212 5.61 9.27 -7.79
N TYR A 213 4.65 8.79 -7.03
CA TYR A 213 4.89 8.26 -5.70
C TYR A 213 5.06 6.75 -5.81
N VAL A 214 6.28 6.28 -5.59
CA VAL A 214 6.61 4.85 -5.58
C VAL A 214 6.75 4.41 -4.15
N ALA A 215 5.98 3.41 -3.74
CA ALA A 215 5.82 3.05 -2.35
C ALA A 215 5.86 1.56 -2.10
N VAL A 216 6.27 1.19 -0.89
CA VAL A 216 6.09 -0.14 -0.33
C VAL A 216 4.95 -0.11 0.67
N LYS A 217 4.08 -1.11 0.62
CA LYS A 217 2.93 -1.32 1.50
C LYS A 217 3.09 -2.65 2.22
N PHE A 218 2.93 -2.68 3.53
CA PHE A 218 3.01 -3.93 4.30
C PHE A 218 1.68 -4.67 4.17
N VAL A 219 1.70 -5.88 3.61
CA VAL A 219 0.46 -6.63 3.29
C VAL A 219 0.31 -7.93 4.04
N ASP A 220 1.41 -8.55 4.49
CA ASP A 220 1.34 -9.81 5.24
C ASP A 220 2.55 -10.01 6.15
N GLY A 221 2.38 -10.78 7.20
CA GLY A 221 3.42 -11.17 8.14
C GLY A 221 2.84 -11.98 9.29
N LYS A 222 3.59 -12.97 9.74
CA LYS A 222 3.16 -13.82 10.85
C LYS A 222 3.27 -13.06 12.17
N LYS A 223 2.14 -12.85 12.84
CA LYS A 223 2.09 -12.24 14.17
C LYS A 223 2.81 -13.15 15.17
N GLN A 224 3.70 -12.55 15.97
CA GLN A 224 4.43 -13.22 17.05
C GLN A 224 3.92 -12.69 18.40
N THR A 225 3.77 -13.59 19.37
CA THR A 225 3.27 -13.24 20.71
C THR A 225 4.37 -13.14 21.74
N ASP A 226 5.53 -13.73 21.47
CA ASP A 226 6.66 -13.90 22.40
C ASP A 226 7.82 -12.92 22.12
N LYS A 227 7.79 -12.22 21.00
CA LYS A 227 8.86 -11.29 20.58
C LYS A 227 8.28 -9.99 20.04
N ARG A 228 9.04 -8.91 20.23
CA ARG A 228 8.74 -7.64 19.58
C ARG A 228 8.99 -7.75 18.07
N GLU A 229 7.95 -7.64 17.28
CA GLU A 229 8.02 -7.62 15.84
C GLU A 229 8.62 -6.31 15.33
N VAL A 230 9.58 -6.43 14.44
CA VAL A 230 10.30 -5.27 13.89
C VAL A 230 10.70 -5.53 12.45
N MET A 231 10.29 -4.63 11.55
CA MET A 231 10.89 -4.42 10.24
C MET A 231 11.33 -2.98 10.14
N LEU A 232 12.62 -2.73 9.89
CA LEU A 232 13.22 -1.40 9.84
C LEU A 232 13.64 -1.04 8.41
N PHE A 233 13.27 0.17 7.99
CA PHE A 233 13.70 0.75 6.73
C PHE A 233 14.59 1.96 6.98
N PRO A 234 15.65 2.16 6.18
CA PRO A 234 16.48 3.36 6.28
C PRO A 234 15.70 4.58 5.78
N LEU A 235 15.93 5.73 6.40
CA LEU A 235 15.32 6.99 6.00
C LEU A 235 16.33 7.94 5.36
N TYR A 236 15.85 8.72 4.39
CA TYR A 236 16.60 9.73 3.67
C TYR A 236 15.88 11.08 3.74
N LEU A 237 16.65 12.17 3.88
CA LEU A 237 16.13 13.55 3.95
C LEU A 237 15.71 14.04 2.57
N LYS A 238 14.49 13.74 2.22
CA LYS A 238 13.75 14.31 1.09
C LYS A 238 12.27 14.03 1.27
N SER A 239 11.44 15.03 1.03
CA SER A 239 9.99 14.90 1.22
C SER A 239 9.39 13.78 0.39
N SER A 240 8.45 13.09 1.00
CA SER A 240 7.63 12.05 0.40
C SER A 240 6.27 11.97 1.11
N TYR A 241 5.60 10.84 1.00
CA TYR A 241 4.30 10.59 1.60
C TYR A 241 4.30 9.30 2.41
N ILE A 242 3.36 9.23 3.37
CA ILE A 242 3.06 8.05 4.17
C ILE A 242 1.55 7.89 4.28
N ARG A 243 1.06 6.65 4.28
CA ARG A 243 -0.29 6.28 4.71
C ARG A 243 -0.21 5.46 5.99
N ASN A 244 -0.94 5.89 7.00
CA ASN A 244 -0.99 5.22 8.31
C ASN A 244 -2.22 4.32 8.48
N SER A 245 -2.95 4.08 7.41
CA SER A 245 -4.05 3.14 7.27
C SER A 245 -4.21 2.80 5.80
N PRO A 246 -4.74 1.63 5.44
CA PRO A 246 -4.97 1.25 4.04
C PRO A 246 -5.79 2.24 3.24
N VAL A 247 -6.70 2.96 3.90
CA VAL A 247 -7.68 3.89 3.29
C VAL A 247 -7.42 5.36 3.62
N ASP A 248 -6.34 5.67 4.37
CA ASP A 248 -5.98 7.06 4.73
C ASP A 248 -5.53 7.85 3.49
N ILE A 249 -5.70 9.17 3.54
CA ILE A 249 -5.13 10.08 2.55
C ILE A 249 -3.60 10.15 2.80
N PRO A 250 -2.77 10.08 1.74
CA PRO A 250 -1.32 10.20 1.89
C PRO A 250 -0.93 11.52 2.56
N LYS A 251 -0.11 11.46 3.61
CA LYS A 251 0.38 12.61 4.35
C LYS A 251 1.83 12.91 4.00
N LYS A 252 2.13 14.17 3.67
CA LYS A 252 3.48 14.60 3.36
C LYS A 252 4.38 14.52 4.59
N ILE A 253 5.58 13.96 4.40
CA ILE A 253 6.61 13.82 5.42
C ILE A 253 7.97 14.30 4.88
N PRO A 254 8.92 14.76 5.73
CA PRO A 254 10.21 15.29 5.28
C PRO A 254 11.25 14.22 4.93
N VAL A 255 10.87 12.94 4.94
CA VAL A 255 11.77 11.80 4.71
C VAL A 255 11.17 10.83 3.68
N ASN A 256 12.00 9.95 3.13
CA ASN A 256 11.58 8.88 2.22
C ASN A 256 12.41 7.61 2.43
N LEU A 257 12.05 6.50 1.75
CA LEU A 257 12.75 5.22 1.83
C LEU A 257 13.96 5.11 0.88
N GLY A 258 14.18 6.10 0.01
CA GLY A 258 15.24 6.04 -0.99
C GLY A 258 15.01 4.96 -2.04
N LEU A 259 13.76 4.75 -2.44
CA LEU A 259 13.41 3.88 -3.56
C LEU A 259 14.10 4.33 -4.86
N GLU A 260 14.48 3.38 -5.66
CA GLU A 260 15.11 3.56 -6.96
C GLU A 260 14.38 2.73 -8.01
N ILE A 261 14.22 3.28 -9.21
CA ILE A 261 13.70 2.58 -10.39
C ILE A 261 14.83 2.47 -11.40
N ARG A 262 15.03 1.30 -11.98
CA ARG A 262 15.95 1.07 -13.10
C ARG A 262 15.18 0.59 -14.32
N GLY A 263 15.67 0.93 -15.51
CA GLY A 263 15.06 0.56 -16.77
C GLY A 263 15.59 1.36 -17.93
N TYR A 264 14.72 1.74 -18.87
CA TYR A 264 15.09 2.46 -20.08
C TYR A 264 14.33 3.77 -20.23
N GLU A 265 15.06 4.83 -20.53
CA GLU A 265 14.52 6.12 -20.99
C GLU A 265 14.44 6.13 -22.52
N TYR A 266 13.27 6.49 -23.07
CA TYR A 266 13.04 6.65 -24.50
C TYR A 266 13.37 8.07 -24.98
N ARG A 267 13.99 8.20 -26.17
CA ARG A 267 14.46 9.45 -26.76
C ARG A 267 13.93 9.62 -28.18
#